data_ef9c9309e6b13fd6f07c13d063d38646
#
_entry.id   ef9c9309e6b13fd6f07c13d063d38646
#
_cell.length_a   1.000
_cell.length_b   1.000
_cell.length_c   1.000
_cell.angle_alpha   90.00
_cell.angle_beta   90.00
_cell.angle_gamma   90.00
#
_symmetry.space_group_name_H-M   'P 1'
#
loop_
_entity.id
_entity.type
_entity.pdbx_description
1 polymer ?
#
loop_
_entity_poly.entity_id
_entity_poly.type
_entity_poly.pdbx_seq_one_letter_code
_entity_poly.pdbx_strand_id
1 'polypeptide(L)'
;MKAMEGKIIQVLGPVVDVEFESYLPAIFEALDINFEVNGVQKSLVLEVAAHLGGNRVRAIAMDMTEGLVRNQVVKARGRMIEVPVGEEVLGRIFNVVGESIDNLEPLKPSLTWSIHRKAPSFEQQSTKTEMFETGIKVIDLLAPYSKGGKVGLFGGAGVGKTVIIMELIHNVAYKHNGYSVFAGVGERTREGNDLYFEMKEGGVLDKVALCYGQMNEPPGARNRIAFTGLTMAEYFRDEKGLDVLMFIDNIFRYAQSGAEMSALLGRIPSAVGYQPTLAGEMGKLQERIASTKNGSITSVQAVYVPADDLTDPAPASVFAHLDATTVLNRKIAEKGIYPAVDPLDSTSRILSPQMIGEKHYEIATGIQQVLQKYKDLQDIIAILGLDELSEEDKKTVERARKIEKFLSQPFFVAEVFTGSPGKYVTLQETLEGFGGILEGKYDHIPENAFYMVGSIQEVLEKAKNMKNS
;
A
#
# COMPACT_ATOMS: atom_id res chain seq x y z
N MET A 1 -21.66 -28.71 24.54
CA MET A 1 -20.37 -28.50 23.86
C MET A 1 -20.03 -29.51 22.74
N LYS A 2 -20.53 -30.75 22.77
CA LYS A 2 -20.34 -31.73 21.65
C LYS A 2 -21.01 -31.34 20.32
N ALA A 3 -21.96 -30.44 20.31
CA ALA A 3 -22.72 -30.07 19.12
C ALA A 3 -21.91 -29.32 18.03
N MET A 4 -20.76 -28.74 18.38
CA MET A 4 -19.92 -27.97 17.45
C MET A 4 -18.62 -28.69 17.04
N GLU A 5 -18.56 -30.00 17.28
CA GLU A 5 -17.41 -30.83 16.87
C GLU A 5 -17.71 -31.55 15.56
N GLY A 6 -16.75 -31.54 14.66
CA GLY A 6 -16.76 -32.28 13.40
C GLY A 6 -15.52 -33.12 13.25
N LYS A 7 -15.46 -33.87 12.15
CA LYS A 7 -14.33 -34.75 11.81
C LYS A 7 -13.84 -34.46 10.39
N ILE A 8 -12.54 -34.45 10.21
CA ILE A 8 -11.92 -34.37 8.87
C ILE A 8 -12.32 -35.63 8.07
N ILE A 9 -12.90 -35.41 6.90
CA ILE A 9 -13.22 -36.49 5.95
C ILE A 9 -12.22 -36.56 4.80
N GLN A 10 -11.64 -35.39 4.42
CA GLN A 10 -10.67 -35.30 3.34
C GLN A 10 -9.74 -34.12 3.53
N VAL A 11 -8.48 -34.25 3.13
CA VAL A 11 -7.48 -33.17 3.05
C VAL A 11 -6.92 -33.15 1.62
N LEU A 12 -6.99 -31.99 0.95
CA LEU A 12 -6.51 -31.78 -0.42
C LEU A 12 -5.64 -30.51 -0.43
N GLY A 13 -4.35 -30.65 -0.06
CA GLY A 13 -3.49 -29.50 0.15
C GLY A 13 -4.09 -28.54 1.19
N PRO A 14 -4.29 -27.26 0.89
CA PRO A 14 -4.84 -26.30 1.84
C PRO A 14 -6.38 -26.38 2.00
N VAL A 15 -7.04 -27.33 1.32
CA VAL A 15 -8.50 -27.52 1.41
C VAL A 15 -8.79 -28.73 2.29
N VAL A 16 -9.67 -28.55 3.28
CA VAL A 16 -10.08 -29.59 4.23
C VAL A 16 -11.60 -29.71 4.23
N ASP A 17 -12.09 -30.89 3.98
CA ASP A 17 -13.52 -31.21 4.08
C ASP A 17 -13.81 -31.79 5.47
N VAL A 18 -14.80 -31.22 6.14
CA VAL A 18 -15.19 -31.58 7.52
C VAL A 18 -16.66 -31.95 7.57
N GLU A 19 -16.99 -33.03 8.27
CA GLU A 19 -18.36 -33.47 8.52
C GLU A 19 -18.73 -33.24 9.98
N PHE A 20 -19.89 -32.62 10.20
CA PHE A 20 -20.47 -32.38 11.52
C PHE A 20 -21.70 -33.25 11.74
N GLU A 21 -21.94 -33.71 12.97
CA GLU A 21 -23.10 -34.58 13.27
C GLU A 21 -24.42 -33.80 13.32
N SER A 22 -24.44 -32.65 13.99
CA SER A 22 -25.67 -31.87 14.26
C SER A 22 -25.53 -30.37 14.08
N TYR A 23 -24.39 -29.90 13.64
CA TYR A 23 -24.07 -28.50 13.43
C TYR A 23 -23.67 -28.25 11.99
N LEU A 24 -24.07 -27.14 11.41
CA LEU A 24 -23.59 -26.72 10.10
C LEU A 24 -22.93 -25.34 10.27
N PRO A 25 -21.60 -25.27 10.28
CA PRO A 25 -20.89 -24.00 10.34
C PRO A 25 -21.28 -23.03 9.21
N ALA A 26 -21.41 -21.76 9.54
CA ALA A 26 -21.70 -20.72 8.55
C ALA A 26 -20.51 -20.49 7.61
N ILE A 27 -20.77 -19.93 6.44
CA ILE A 27 -19.70 -19.47 5.52
C ILE A 27 -18.87 -18.40 6.23
N PHE A 28 -17.54 -18.48 6.11
CA PHE A 28 -16.51 -17.69 6.81
C PHE A 28 -16.36 -18.00 8.31
N GLU A 29 -17.09 -18.97 8.86
CA GLU A 29 -16.86 -19.39 10.23
C GLU A 29 -15.49 -20.03 10.40
N ALA A 30 -14.83 -19.73 11.50
CA ALA A 30 -13.53 -20.28 11.85
C ALA A 30 -13.68 -21.66 12.53
N LEU A 31 -12.82 -22.59 12.12
CA LEU A 31 -12.73 -23.91 12.70
C LEU A 31 -11.32 -24.15 13.24
N ASP A 32 -11.20 -24.70 14.44
CA ASP A 32 -9.94 -25.01 15.10
C ASP A 32 -9.61 -26.50 15.03
N ILE A 33 -8.34 -26.80 14.74
CA ILE A 33 -7.76 -28.11 14.78
C ILE A 33 -6.50 -28.07 15.63
N ASN A 34 -6.44 -28.90 16.69
CA ASN A 34 -5.20 -29.11 17.44
C ASN A 34 -4.67 -30.51 17.10
N PHE A 35 -3.41 -30.60 16.74
CA PHE A 35 -2.78 -31.84 16.33
C PHE A 35 -1.30 -31.87 16.68
N GLU A 36 -0.71 -33.04 16.62
CA GLU A 36 0.70 -33.24 16.92
C GLU A 36 1.46 -33.73 15.68
N VAL A 37 2.60 -33.11 15.41
CA VAL A 37 3.52 -33.54 14.36
C VAL A 37 4.92 -33.68 14.94
N ASN A 38 5.49 -34.85 14.87
CA ASN A 38 6.85 -35.13 15.40
C ASN A 38 7.06 -34.71 16.87
N GLY A 39 6.05 -34.90 17.72
CA GLY A 39 6.09 -34.51 19.14
C GLY A 39 5.83 -33.04 19.42
N VAL A 40 5.53 -32.23 18.41
CA VAL A 40 5.23 -30.81 18.55
C VAL A 40 3.74 -30.59 18.38
N GLN A 41 3.10 -29.95 19.39
CA GLN A 41 1.70 -29.54 19.31
C GLN A 41 1.55 -28.37 18.35
N LYS A 42 0.62 -28.50 17.40
CA LYS A 42 0.25 -27.47 16.42
C LYS A 42 -1.23 -27.09 16.55
N SER A 43 -1.54 -25.86 16.28
CA SER A 43 -2.90 -25.37 16.11
C SER A 43 -3.06 -24.84 14.69
N LEU A 44 -4.16 -25.15 14.04
CA LEU A 44 -4.50 -24.71 12.71
C LEU A 44 -5.92 -24.15 12.71
N VAL A 45 -6.09 -22.99 12.09
CA VAL A 45 -7.40 -22.38 11.84
C VAL A 45 -7.78 -22.62 10.38
N LEU A 46 -9.02 -23.12 10.18
CA LEU A 46 -9.64 -23.21 8.87
C LEU A 46 -10.76 -22.16 8.78
N GLU A 47 -11.07 -21.71 7.58
CA GLU A 47 -12.23 -20.87 7.27
C GLU A 47 -13.19 -21.60 6.35
N VAL A 48 -14.45 -21.69 6.71
CA VAL A 48 -15.49 -22.35 5.90
C VAL A 48 -15.71 -21.56 4.60
N ALA A 49 -15.52 -22.22 3.47
CA ALA A 49 -15.63 -21.63 2.14
C ALA A 49 -16.86 -22.10 1.36
N ALA A 50 -17.38 -23.32 1.64
CA ALA A 50 -18.54 -23.85 0.95
C ALA A 50 -19.26 -24.91 1.78
N HIS A 51 -20.56 -25.06 1.58
CA HIS A 51 -21.37 -26.18 2.05
C HIS A 51 -21.43 -27.27 0.97
N LEU A 52 -21.17 -28.50 1.36
CA LEU A 52 -21.19 -29.69 0.46
C LEU A 52 -22.48 -30.52 0.54
N GLY A 53 -23.39 -30.14 1.45
CA GLY A 53 -24.59 -30.88 1.78
C GLY A 53 -24.37 -31.89 2.92
N GLY A 54 -25.44 -32.35 3.59
CA GLY A 54 -25.38 -33.34 4.65
C GLY A 54 -24.47 -32.93 5.82
N ASN A 55 -24.53 -31.70 6.30
CA ASN A 55 -23.68 -31.15 7.37
C ASN A 55 -22.17 -31.21 7.08
N ARG A 56 -21.80 -31.24 5.81
CA ARG A 56 -20.40 -31.19 5.39
C ARG A 56 -20.04 -29.82 4.89
N VAL A 57 -18.86 -29.39 5.27
CA VAL A 57 -18.30 -28.11 4.82
C VAL A 57 -16.95 -28.32 4.18
N ARG A 58 -16.63 -27.50 3.21
CA ARG A 58 -15.30 -27.32 2.67
C ARG A 58 -14.69 -26.07 3.24
N ALA A 59 -13.52 -26.20 3.85
CA ALA A 59 -12.82 -25.12 4.50
C ALA A 59 -11.42 -24.96 3.92
N ILE A 60 -10.87 -23.75 4.03
CA ILE A 60 -9.54 -23.39 3.57
C ILE A 60 -8.65 -23.14 4.79
N ALA A 61 -7.46 -23.72 4.77
CA ALA A 61 -6.48 -23.59 5.82
C ALA A 61 -5.79 -22.21 5.80
N MET A 62 -5.59 -21.67 6.99
CA MET A 62 -4.87 -20.42 7.22
C MET A 62 -3.37 -20.66 7.49
N ASP A 63 -2.95 -21.89 7.60
CA ASP A 63 -1.55 -22.32 7.72
C ASP A 63 -1.40 -23.70 7.07
N MET A 64 -0.20 -24.27 7.11
CA MET A 64 0.15 -25.55 6.51
C MET A 64 -0.66 -26.72 7.09
N THR A 65 -1.09 -27.63 6.21
CA THR A 65 -1.95 -28.78 6.55
C THR A 65 -1.18 -30.08 6.78
N GLU A 66 0.15 -30.07 6.68
CA GLU A 66 0.98 -31.25 6.86
C GLU A 66 0.83 -31.80 8.27
N GLY A 67 0.51 -33.10 8.33
CA GLY A 67 0.26 -33.81 9.57
C GLY A 67 -1.22 -33.99 9.91
N LEU A 68 -2.13 -33.34 9.16
CA LEU A 68 -3.56 -33.61 9.31
C LEU A 68 -3.92 -35.02 8.82
N VAL A 69 -4.78 -35.71 9.55
CA VAL A 69 -5.25 -37.01 9.22
C VAL A 69 -6.79 -37.12 9.23
N ARG A 70 -7.32 -38.08 8.48
CA ARG A 70 -8.76 -38.34 8.45
C ARG A 70 -9.26 -38.71 9.84
N ASN A 71 -10.51 -38.37 10.15
CA ASN A 71 -11.20 -38.56 11.43
C ASN A 71 -10.67 -37.73 12.60
N GLN A 72 -9.76 -36.79 12.35
CA GLN A 72 -9.30 -35.84 13.35
C GLN A 72 -10.43 -34.88 13.73
N VAL A 73 -10.49 -34.52 15.01
CA VAL A 73 -11.54 -33.65 15.56
C VAL A 73 -11.27 -32.20 15.15
N VAL A 74 -12.34 -31.55 14.70
CA VAL A 74 -12.38 -30.13 14.34
C VAL A 74 -13.43 -29.45 15.21
N LYS A 75 -13.13 -28.29 15.76
CA LYS A 75 -14.05 -27.49 16.57
C LYS A 75 -14.46 -26.22 15.85
N ALA A 76 -15.76 -26.04 15.64
CA ALA A 76 -16.28 -24.79 15.12
C ALA A 76 -16.31 -23.74 16.23
N ARG A 77 -15.91 -22.49 15.90
CA ARG A 77 -15.90 -21.36 16.87
C ARG A 77 -17.26 -20.73 17.07
N GLY A 78 -18.24 -20.96 16.18
CA GLY A 78 -19.49 -20.20 16.12
C GLY A 78 -19.31 -18.72 15.73
N ARG A 79 -18.14 -18.37 15.25
CA ARG A 79 -17.77 -17.01 14.83
C ARG A 79 -16.70 -17.03 13.76
N MET A 80 -16.56 -15.94 13.03
CA MET A 80 -15.54 -15.77 12.00
C MET A 80 -14.15 -15.59 12.63
N ILE A 81 -13.10 -15.55 11.81
CA ILE A 81 -11.75 -15.20 12.26
C ILE A 81 -11.78 -13.79 12.86
N GLU A 82 -11.30 -13.65 14.07
CA GLU A 82 -11.15 -12.38 14.77
C GLU A 82 -9.68 -12.11 15.06
N VAL A 83 -9.30 -10.84 14.96
CA VAL A 83 -7.93 -10.38 15.15
C VAL A 83 -7.86 -9.26 16.17
N PRO A 84 -6.73 -9.08 16.87
CA PRO A 84 -6.57 -8.02 17.84
C PRO A 84 -6.66 -6.64 17.15
N VAL A 85 -7.24 -5.69 17.87
CA VAL A 85 -7.31 -4.29 17.45
C VAL A 85 -7.01 -3.39 18.64
N GLY A 86 -6.56 -2.18 18.41
CA GLY A 86 -6.20 -1.23 19.45
C GLY A 86 -4.75 -0.79 19.36
N GLU A 87 -4.32 0.07 20.27
CA GLU A 87 -2.94 0.59 20.29
C GLU A 87 -1.90 -0.50 20.59
N GLU A 88 -2.33 -1.58 21.21
CA GLU A 88 -1.48 -2.74 21.54
C GLU A 88 -0.95 -3.51 20.32
N VAL A 89 -1.52 -3.28 19.11
CA VAL A 89 -1.02 -3.89 17.88
C VAL A 89 0.15 -3.11 17.25
N LEU A 90 0.37 -1.88 17.70
CA LEU A 90 1.43 -1.03 17.16
C LEU A 90 2.82 -1.57 17.55
N GLY A 91 3.76 -1.51 16.63
CA GLY A 91 5.10 -2.04 16.79
C GLY A 91 5.22 -3.55 16.70
N ARG A 92 4.11 -4.26 16.40
CA ARG A 92 4.03 -5.72 16.41
C ARG A 92 3.80 -6.29 15.01
N ILE A 93 4.16 -7.56 14.84
CA ILE A 93 3.96 -8.31 13.59
C ILE A 93 2.95 -9.43 13.85
N PHE A 94 1.95 -9.53 12.97
CA PHE A 94 0.86 -10.52 13.08
C PHE A 94 0.76 -11.40 11.83
N ASN A 95 0.35 -12.66 12.06
CA ASN A 95 -0.11 -13.55 11.00
C ASN A 95 -1.60 -13.29 10.66
N VAL A 96 -2.13 -14.07 9.73
CA VAL A 96 -3.50 -13.91 9.22
C VAL A 96 -4.59 -14.08 10.28
N VAL A 97 -4.35 -14.88 11.31
CA VAL A 97 -5.31 -15.13 12.41
C VAL A 97 -5.10 -14.22 13.62
N GLY A 98 -4.20 -13.22 13.48
CA GLY A 98 -3.95 -12.22 14.52
C GLY A 98 -3.02 -12.68 15.64
N GLU A 99 -2.26 -13.75 15.45
CA GLU A 99 -1.20 -14.15 16.37
C GLU A 99 0.06 -13.36 16.10
N SER A 100 0.75 -12.92 17.16
CA SER A 100 2.02 -12.20 17.04
C SER A 100 3.14 -13.18 16.66
N ILE A 101 3.94 -12.79 15.65
CA ILE A 101 5.04 -13.61 15.09
C ILE A 101 6.41 -12.92 15.18
N ASP A 102 6.52 -11.91 16.01
CA ASP A 102 7.72 -11.08 16.20
C ASP A 102 8.69 -11.61 17.26
N ASN A 103 8.48 -12.81 17.77
CA ASN A 103 9.24 -13.44 18.85
C ASN A 103 9.26 -12.66 20.17
N LEU A 104 8.33 -11.72 20.35
CA LEU A 104 8.08 -11.05 21.61
C LEU A 104 7.03 -11.81 22.43
N GLU A 105 6.77 -11.35 23.66
CA GLU A 105 5.69 -11.90 24.50
C GLU A 105 4.37 -11.94 23.71
N PRO A 106 3.66 -13.08 23.71
CA PRO A 106 2.37 -13.20 23.02
C PRO A 106 1.39 -12.13 23.49
N LEU A 107 0.75 -11.46 22.55
CA LEU A 107 -0.26 -10.46 22.84
C LEU A 107 -1.49 -11.13 23.46
N LYS A 108 -1.99 -10.57 24.58
CA LYS A 108 -3.29 -10.91 25.15
C LYS A 108 -4.25 -9.77 24.81
N PRO A 109 -4.97 -9.86 23.68
CA PRO A 109 -5.75 -8.74 23.20
C PRO A 109 -6.89 -8.39 24.14
N SER A 110 -7.04 -7.10 24.43
CA SER A 110 -8.18 -6.57 25.17
C SER A 110 -9.45 -6.54 24.33
N LEU A 111 -9.29 -6.41 23.01
CA LEU A 111 -10.39 -6.33 22.04
C LEU A 111 -10.01 -7.05 20.75
N THR A 112 -10.97 -7.79 20.19
CA THR A 112 -10.84 -8.45 18.89
C THR A 112 -11.99 -8.07 17.97
N TRP A 113 -11.72 -7.93 16.67
CA TRP A 113 -12.72 -7.70 15.65
C TRP A 113 -12.63 -8.75 14.55
N SER A 114 -13.79 -9.08 13.96
CA SER A 114 -13.85 -9.98 12.81
C SER A 114 -13.18 -9.36 11.59
N ILE A 115 -12.41 -10.16 10.85
CA ILE A 115 -11.82 -9.73 9.57
C ILE A 115 -12.87 -9.54 8.46
N HIS A 116 -14.05 -10.16 8.58
CA HIS A 116 -15.16 -10.06 7.63
C HIS A 116 -16.17 -8.98 8.08
N ARG A 117 -15.71 -7.73 8.12
CA ARG A 117 -16.57 -6.58 8.38
C ARG A 117 -17.23 -6.07 7.10
N LYS A 118 -18.36 -5.40 7.24
CA LYS A 118 -19.00 -4.70 6.11
C LYS A 118 -18.28 -3.38 5.83
N ALA A 119 -18.31 -2.96 4.56
CA ALA A 119 -17.90 -1.61 4.20
C ALA A 119 -18.78 -0.56 4.92
N PRO A 120 -18.24 0.65 5.17
CA PRO A 120 -19.04 1.74 5.73
C PRO A 120 -20.29 2.00 4.90
N SER A 121 -21.43 2.17 5.56
CA SER A 121 -22.69 2.50 4.88
C SER A 121 -22.59 3.88 4.22
N PHE A 122 -23.47 4.14 3.24
CA PHE A 122 -23.54 5.44 2.57
C PHE A 122 -23.66 6.61 3.57
N GLU A 123 -24.43 6.43 4.64
CA GLU A 123 -24.62 7.45 5.67
C GLU A 123 -23.36 7.71 6.52
N GLN A 124 -22.49 6.70 6.66
CA GLN A 124 -21.25 6.81 7.41
C GLN A 124 -20.12 7.45 6.60
N GLN A 125 -20.18 7.37 5.29
CA GLN A 125 -19.14 7.90 4.42
C GLN A 125 -19.11 9.43 4.44
N SER A 126 -17.90 9.99 4.35
CA SER A 126 -17.72 11.43 4.15
C SER A 126 -17.96 11.77 2.68
N THR A 127 -18.73 12.82 2.43
CA THR A 127 -18.93 13.36 1.08
C THR A 127 -17.90 14.41 0.69
N LYS A 128 -17.05 14.83 1.65
CA LYS A 128 -16.00 15.80 1.40
C LYS A 128 -14.76 15.08 0.83
N THR A 129 -14.29 15.55 -0.29
CA THR A 129 -12.98 15.17 -0.81
C THR A 129 -11.97 16.18 -0.33
N GLU A 130 -11.02 15.73 0.48
CA GLU A 130 -9.93 16.55 1.01
C GLU A 130 -8.60 15.97 0.53
N MET A 131 -7.65 16.84 0.20
CA MET A 131 -6.30 16.43 -0.12
C MET A 131 -5.60 15.89 1.15
N PHE A 132 -4.91 14.78 1.00
CA PHE A 132 -3.99 14.24 2.00
C PHE A 132 -2.58 14.74 1.69
N GLU A 133 -2.11 15.73 2.46
CA GLU A 133 -0.76 16.30 2.28
C GLU A 133 0.29 15.31 2.76
N THR A 134 1.15 14.87 1.85
CA THR A 134 2.20 13.88 2.14
C THR A 134 3.51 14.50 2.61
N GLY A 135 3.73 15.77 2.35
CA GLY A 135 4.99 16.47 2.58
C GLY A 135 6.09 16.12 1.57
N ILE A 136 5.73 15.41 0.50
CA ILE A 136 6.62 15.04 -0.60
C ILE A 136 6.24 15.86 -1.83
N LYS A 137 7.10 16.81 -2.22
CA LYS A 137 6.83 17.79 -3.26
C LYS A 137 6.23 17.23 -4.54
N VAL A 138 6.86 16.20 -5.10
CA VAL A 138 6.43 15.61 -6.38
C VAL A 138 5.05 14.98 -6.30
N ILE A 139 4.70 14.35 -5.18
CA ILE A 139 3.39 13.74 -4.95
C ILE A 139 2.36 14.83 -4.75
N ASP A 140 2.58 15.73 -3.80
CA ASP A 140 1.62 16.76 -3.44
C ASP A 140 1.34 17.73 -4.60
N LEU A 141 2.33 17.99 -5.47
CA LEU A 141 2.16 18.87 -6.62
C LEU A 141 1.43 18.19 -7.79
N LEU A 142 1.87 16.99 -8.20
CA LEU A 142 1.53 16.42 -9.51
C LEU A 142 0.61 15.19 -9.44
N ALA A 143 0.61 14.48 -8.33
CA ALA A 143 -0.23 13.32 -8.10
C ALA A 143 -0.80 13.31 -6.67
N PRO A 144 -1.50 14.39 -6.24
CA PRO A 144 -1.94 14.54 -4.87
C PRO A 144 -2.89 13.42 -4.45
N TYR A 145 -2.72 12.95 -3.22
CA TYR A 145 -3.57 11.91 -2.63
C TYR A 145 -4.84 12.52 -2.05
N SER A 146 -5.94 11.79 -2.10
CA SER A 146 -7.17 12.14 -1.40
C SER A 146 -7.28 11.38 -0.08
N LYS A 147 -7.78 12.02 0.97
CA LYS A 147 -8.15 11.32 2.21
C LYS A 147 -9.20 10.26 1.92
N GLY A 148 -8.98 9.05 2.42
CA GLY A 148 -9.83 7.90 2.11
C GLY A 148 -9.68 7.37 0.69
N GLY A 149 -8.74 7.89 -0.07
CA GLY A 149 -8.43 7.48 -1.44
C GLY A 149 -7.56 6.23 -1.51
N LYS A 150 -7.51 5.68 -2.70
CA LYS A 150 -6.74 4.48 -3.04
C LYS A 150 -5.69 4.85 -4.06
N VAL A 151 -4.43 4.67 -3.67
CA VAL A 151 -3.27 5.03 -4.49
C VAL A 151 -2.58 3.77 -4.97
N GLY A 152 -2.38 3.66 -6.27
CA GLY A 152 -1.54 2.61 -6.86
C GLY A 152 -0.08 3.06 -6.89
N LEU A 153 0.82 2.28 -6.30
CA LEU A 153 2.26 2.51 -6.35
C LEU A 153 2.89 1.52 -7.32
N PHE A 154 3.38 2.06 -8.43
CA PHE A 154 4.00 1.29 -9.52
C PHE A 154 5.50 1.50 -9.52
N GLY A 155 6.25 0.45 -9.80
CA GLY A 155 7.70 0.55 -9.95
C GLY A 155 8.39 -0.80 -9.87
N GLY A 156 9.46 -0.95 -10.59
CA GLY A 156 10.33 -2.13 -10.57
C GLY A 156 11.10 -2.26 -9.25
N ALA A 157 11.92 -3.29 -9.16
CA ALA A 157 12.82 -3.47 -8.02
C ALA A 157 13.89 -2.37 -7.98
N GLY A 158 14.24 -1.90 -6.78
CA GLY A 158 15.35 -0.98 -6.56
C GLY A 158 15.12 0.48 -6.96
N VAL A 159 13.86 0.90 -7.19
CA VAL A 159 13.53 2.30 -7.51
C VAL A 159 13.09 3.12 -6.30
N GLY A 160 13.14 2.56 -5.08
CA GLY A 160 12.85 3.27 -3.83
C GLY A 160 11.41 3.14 -3.33
N LYS A 161 10.65 2.09 -3.70
CA LYS A 161 9.30 1.84 -3.16
C LYS A 161 9.27 1.85 -1.64
N THR A 162 10.11 1.01 -1.01
CA THR A 162 10.18 0.88 0.45
C THR A 162 10.52 2.20 1.12
N VAL A 163 11.43 2.98 0.54
CA VAL A 163 11.85 4.28 1.09
C VAL A 163 10.69 5.27 1.08
N ILE A 164 9.89 5.32 0.01
CA ILE A 164 8.68 6.16 -0.05
C ILE A 164 7.63 5.70 0.98
N ILE A 165 7.41 4.39 1.10
CA ILE A 165 6.48 3.84 2.10
C ILE A 165 6.89 4.27 3.50
N MET A 166 8.17 4.11 3.86
CA MET A 166 8.68 4.51 5.17
C MET A 166 8.58 6.01 5.41
N GLU A 167 8.86 6.84 4.39
CA GLU A 167 8.74 8.30 4.50
C GLU A 167 7.29 8.74 4.70
N LEU A 168 6.34 8.11 3.99
CA LEU A 168 4.91 8.35 4.20
C LEU A 168 4.48 7.97 5.62
N ILE A 169 4.92 6.83 6.14
CA ILE A 169 4.67 6.41 7.52
C ILE A 169 5.22 7.44 8.51
N HIS A 170 6.47 7.86 8.31
CA HIS A 170 7.10 8.89 9.13
C HIS A 170 6.28 10.19 9.13
N ASN A 171 5.92 10.67 7.95
CA ASN A 171 5.21 11.94 7.82
C ASN A 171 3.80 11.89 8.43
N VAL A 172 3.08 10.76 8.26
CA VAL A 172 1.78 10.54 8.92
C VAL A 172 1.93 10.52 10.43
N ALA A 173 2.90 9.81 10.96
CA ALA A 173 3.11 9.68 12.39
C ALA A 173 3.46 11.03 13.05
N TYR A 174 4.37 11.78 12.46
CA TYR A 174 4.93 12.99 13.10
C TYR A 174 4.23 14.29 12.71
N LYS A 175 3.53 14.34 11.57
CA LYS A 175 2.83 15.55 11.09
C LYS A 175 1.32 15.46 11.23
N HIS A 176 0.74 14.28 11.05
CA HIS A 176 -0.70 14.08 11.10
C HIS A 176 -1.17 13.37 12.39
N ASN A 177 -0.27 13.00 13.30
CA ASN A 177 -0.59 12.26 14.51
C ASN A 177 -1.36 10.95 14.24
N GLY A 178 -1.17 10.38 13.05
CA GLY A 178 -1.85 9.18 12.58
C GLY A 178 -1.04 7.92 12.82
N TYR A 179 -1.71 6.79 12.63
CA TYR A 179 -1.08 5.48 12.63
C TYR A 179 -1.12 4.87 11.24
N SER A 180 -0.24 3.90 11.03
CA SER A 180 -0.18 3.17 9.77
C SER A 180 -0.36 1.68 10.01
N VAL A 181 -0.86 0.99 8.98
CA VAL A 181 -0.93 -0.47 8.95
C VAL A 181 -0.31 -0.97 7.65
N PHE A 182 0.57 -1.92 7.76
CA PHE A 182 1.20 -2.54 6.60
C PHE A 182 0.74 -3.99 6.46
N ALA A 183 0.17 -4.34 5.32
CA ALA A 183 -0.23 -5.69 4.96
C ALA A 183 0.67 -6.23 3.84
N GLY A 184 1.59 -7.13 4.20
CA GLY A 184 2.44 -7.86 3.26
C GLY A 184 1.69 -9.06 2.70
N VAL A 185 1.28 -8.98 1.45
CA VAL A 185 0.47 -10.00 0.77
C VAL A 185 1.31 -10.77 -0.24
N GLY A 186 1.71 -11.97 0.10
CA GLY A 186 2.49 -12.84 -0.76
C GLY A 186 3.91 -12.35 -1.06
N GLU A 187 4.46 -11.50 -0.20
CA GLU A 187 5.83 -11.00 -0.32
C GLU A 187 6.85 -11.99 0.24
N ARG A 188 8.12 -11.78 -0.09
CA ARG A 188 9.22 -12.61 0.38
C ARG A 188 9.47 -12.37 1.87
N THR A 189 9.69 -13.44 2.62
CA THR A 189 10.01 -13.39 4.05
C THR A 189 11.18 -12.45 4.35
N ARG A 190 12.23 -12.47 3.50
CA ARG A 190 13.39 -11.60 3.66
C ARG A 190 13.00 -10.12 3.55
N GLU A 191 12.20 -9.75 2.54
CA GLU A 191 11.78 -8.37 2.33
C GLU A 191 10.92 -7.85 3.48
N GLY A 192 10.05 -8.71 4.03
CA GLY A 192 9.27 -8.37 5.23
C GLY A 192 10.15 -8.17 6.48
N ASN A 193 11.18 -8.99 6.63
CA ASN A 193 12.14 -8.86 7.73
C ASN A 193 13.01 -7.61 7.59
N ASP A 194 13.52 -7.34 6.38
CA ASP A 194 14.30 -6.14 6.09
C ASP A 194 13.47 -4.88 6.40
N LEU A 195 12.20 -4.83 5.95
CA LEU A 195 11.27 -3.73 6.22
C LEU A 195 11.05 -3.50 7.73
N TYR A 196 10.90 -4.58 8.52
CA TYR A 196 10.75 -4.45 9.97
C TYR A 196 11.97 -3.79 10.62
N PHE A 197 13.17 -4.21 10.24
CA PHE A 197 14.40 -3.61 10.78
C PHE A 197 14.61 -2.17 10.31
N GLU A 198 14.32 -1.88 9.04
CA GLU A 198 14.38 -0.52 8.50
C GLU A 198 13.40 0.42 9.22
N MET A 199 12.16 -0.02 9.52
CA MET A 199 11.20 0.75 10.30
C MET A 199 11.67 0.96 11.75
N LYS A 200 12.33 -0.04 12.33
CA LYS A 200 12.89 0.04 13.69
C LYS A 200 14.05 1.04 13.75
N GLU A 201 14.98 0.97 12.79
CA GLU A 201 16.12 1.89 12.68
C GLU A 201 15.68 3.31 12.35
N GLY A 202 14.66 3.46 11.50
CA GLY A 202 14.03 4.74 11.14
C GLY A 202 13.15 5.34 12.25
N GLY A 203 12.96 4.63 13.38
CA GLY A 203 12.21 5.13 14.54
C GLY A 203 10.70 5.29 14.30
N VAL A 204 10.12 4.57 13.31
CA VAL A 204 8.70 4.66 12.97
C VAL A 204 7.89 3.41 13.35
N LEU A 205 8.56 2.37 13.82
CA LEU A 205 7.94 1.06 14.09
C LEU A 205 6.81 1.14 15.13
N ASP A 206 6.93 1.96 16.16
CA ASP A 206 5.94 2.18 17.22
C ASP A 206 4.64 2.85 16.74
N LYS A 207 4.59 3.29 15.49
CA LYS A 207 3.43 3.91 14.84
C LYS A 207 2.77 3.02 13.79
N VAL A 208 3.25 1.78 13.64
CA VAL A 208 2.81 0.86 12.57
C VAL A 208 2.44 -0.50 13.15
N ALA A 209 1.33 -1.07 12.67
CA ALA A 209 1.02 -2.48 12.83
C ALA A 209 1.39 -3.23 11.54
N LEU A 210 2.10 -4.35 11.68
CA LEU A 210 2.56 -5.16 10.54
C LEU A 210 1.76 -6.47 10.48
N CYS A 211 1.24 -6.81 9.30
CA CYS A 211 0.50 -8.05 9.05
C CYS A 211 1.13 -8.77 7.88
N TYR A 212 1.66 -9.98 8.08
CA TYR A 212 2.37 -10.72 7.04
C TYR A 212 1.66 -12.03 6.68
N GLY A 213 1.29 -12.16 5.39
CA GLY A 213 0.90 -13.39 4.73
C GLY A 213 1.87 -13.66 3.60
N GLN A 214 2.96 -14.36 3.91
CA GLN A 214 4.14 -14.43 3.06
C GLN A 214 4.00 -15.42 1.90
N MET A 215 4.94 -15.37 0.95
CA MET A 215 4.91 -16.14 -0.28
C MET A 215 4.85 -17.67 -0.06
N ASN A 216 5.46 -18.16 1.01
CA ASN A 216 5.48 -19.57 1.37
C ASN A 216 4.22 -20.05 2.09
N GLU A 217 3.35 -19.13 2.52
CA GLU A 217 2.10 -19.47 3.20
C GLU A 217 1.00 -19.91 2.22
N PRO A 218 0.00 -20.70 2.67
CA PRO A 218 -1.08 -21.16 1.82
C PRO A 218 -1.93 -20.00 1.29
N PRO A 219 -2.69 -20.21 0.19
CA PRO A 219 -3.46 -19.14 -0.46
C PRO A 219 -4.52 -18.53 0.46
N GLY A 220 -5.05 -19.27 1.43
CA GLY A 220 -5.96 -18.75 2.45
C GLY A 220 -5.33 -17.62 3.27
N ALA A 221 -4.12 -17.85 3.80
CA ALA A 221 -3.37 -16.88 4.55
C ALA A 221 -3.04 -15.64 3.70
N ARG A 222 -2.47 -15.83 2.51
CA ARG A 222 -2.10 -14.74 1.58
C ARG A 222 -3.29 -13.89 1.15
N ASN A 223 -4.48 -14.49 1.04
CA ASN A 223 -5.69 -13.75 0.68
C ASN A 223 -6.28 -12.98 1.87
N ARG A 224 -6.34 -13.60 3.05
CA ARG A 224 -7.01 -13.00 4.22
C ARG A 224 -6.16 -11.99 4.96
N ILE A 225 -4.84 -11.98 4.81
CA ILE A 225 -3.95 -11.06 5.52
C ILE A 225 -4.27 -9.58 5.24
N ALA A 226 -4.71 -9.25 4.02
CA ALA A 226 -5.15 -7.90 3.69
C ALA A 226 -6.36 -7.46 4.54
N PHE A 227 -7.29 -8.38 4.82
CA PHE A 227 -8.43 -8.12 5.69
C PHE A 227 -8.02 -8.00 7.15
N THR A 228 -7.04 -8.77 7.60
CA THR A 228 -6.45 -8.66 8.95
C THR A 228 -5.91 -7.25 9.17
N GLY A 229 -5.03 -6.77 8.29
CA GLY A 229 -4.50 -5.42 8.37
C GLY A 229 -5.57 -4.34 8.24
N LEU A 230 -6.52 -4.51 7.31
CA LEU A 230 -7.61 -3.56 7.14
C LEU A 230 -8.49 -3.46 8.38
N THR A 231 -8.75 -4.56 9.08
CA THR A 231 -9.54 -4.58 10.32
C THR A 231 -8.83 -3.80 11.44
N MET A 232 -7.51 -3.90 11.55
CA MET A 232 -6.72 -3.08 12.48
C MET A 232 -6.79 -1.59 12.12
N ALA A 233 -6.69 -1.25 10.83
CA ALA A 233 -6.83 0.13 10.36
C ALA A 233 -8.22 0.71 10.62
N GLU A 234 -9.27 -0.07 10.43
CA GLU A 234 -10.66 0.33 10.70
C GLU A 234 -10.89 0.70 12.16
N TYR A 235 -10.25 0.03 13.10
CA TYR A 235 -10.35 0.40 14.51
C TYR A 235 -9.87 1.83 14.75
N PHE A 236 -8.73 2.20 14.21
CA PHE A 236 -8.19 3.55 14.36
C PHE A 236 -9.04 4.60 13.66
N ARG A 237 -9.63 4.28 12.51
CA ARG A 237 -10.56 5.16 11.81
C ARG A 237 -11.88 5.33 12.58
N ASP A 238 -12.50 4.22 12.98
CA ASP A 238 -13.89 4.21 13.47
C ASP A 238 -13.98 4.58 14.96
N GLU A 239 -13.06 4.08 15.80
CA GLU A 239 -13.09 4.28 17.27
C GLU A 239 -12.20 5.45 17.71
N LYS A 240 -11.05 5.65 17.06
CA LYS A 240 -10.13 6.73 17.42
C LYS A 240 -10.32 8.00 16.60
N GLY A 241 -11.07 7.93 15.52
CA GLY A 241 -11.32 9.09 14.65
C GLY A 241 -10.06 9.60 13.95
N LEU A 242 -9.12 8.72 13.62
CA LEU A 242 -7.83 9.08 13.05
C LEU A 242 -7.82 8.95 11.52
N ASP A 243 -6.91 9.68 10.90
CA ASP A 243 -6.51 9.46 9.52
C ASP A 243 -5.43 8.37 9.50
N VAL A 244 -5.77 7.22 8.95
CA VAL A 244 -4.93 6.03 8.91
C VAL A 244 -4.35 5.86 7.51
N LEU A 245 -3.06 5.53 7.45
CA LEU A 245 -2.42 5.14 6.19
C LEU A 245 -2.29 3.62 6.16
N MET A 246 -2.86 2.99 5.13
CA MET A 246 -2.79 1.55 4.95
C MET A 246 -1.96 1.20 3.73
N PHE A 247 -0.94 0.37 3.92
CA PHE A 247 -0.13 -0.18 2.84
C PHE A 247 -0.53 -1.61 2.54
N ILE A 248 -0.64 -1.95 1.25
CA ILE A 248 -0.87 -3.31 0.77
C ILE A 248 0.22 -3.64 -0.24
N ASP A 249 1.12 -4.52 0.12
CA ASP A 249 2.18 -4.99 -0.77
C ASP A 249 2.16 -6.52 -0.83
N ASN A 250 1.64 -7.10 -1.88
CA ASN A 250 1.25 -6.57 -3.18
C ASN A 250 -0.21 -6.91 -3.47
N ILE A 251 -1.00 -5.95 -3.96
CA ILE A 251 -2.43 -6.18 -4.23
C ILE A 251 -2.66 -7.21 -5.36
N PHE A 252 -1.73 -7.35 -6.30
CA PHE A 252 -1.77 -8.39 -7.32
C PHE A 252 -1.77 -9.80 -6.69
N ARG A 253 -0.97 -9.99 -5.62
CA ARG A 253 -0.90 -11.28 -4.91
C ARG A 253 -2.20 -11.63 -4.20
N TYR A 254 -2.97 -10.64 -3.77
CA TYR A 254 -4.34 -10.84 -3.27
C TYR A 254 -5.23 -11.45 -4.36
N ALA A 255 -5.22 -10.91 -5.58
CA ALA A 255 -5.97 -11.47 -6.70
C ALA A 255 -5.50 -12.88 -7.08
N GLN A 256 -4.19 -13.11 -7.12
CA GLN A 256 -3.58 -14.40 -7.42
C GLN A 256 -3.96 -15.47 -6.40
N SER A 257 -3.86 -15.18 -5.09
CA SER A 257 -4.28 -16.13 -4.04
C SER A 257 -5.77 -16.45 -4.10
N GLY A 258 -6.61 -15.48 -4.49
CA GLY A 258 -8.03 -15.69 -4.77
C GLY A 258 -8.26 -16.64 -5.94
N ALA A 259 -7.47 -16.55 -7.00
CA ALA A 259 -7.54 -17.48 -8.14
C ALA A 259 -7.13 -18.91 -7.73
N GLU A 260 -6.07 -19.05 -6.94
CA GLU A 260 -5.63 -20.32 -6.39
C GLU A 260 -6.72 -20.96 -5.51
N MET A 261 -7.34 -20.19 -4.60
CA MET A 261 -8.45 -20.66 -3.78
C MET A 261 -9.66 -21.08 -4.62
N SER A 262 -10.00 -20.31 -5.64
CA SER A 262 -11.12 -20.61 -6.54
C SER A 262 -10.90 -21.95 -7.28
N ALA A 263 -9.69 -22.17 -7.77
CA ALA A 263 -9.31 -23.42 -8.43
C ALA A 263 -9.40 -24.62 -7.46
N LEU A 264 -8.90 -24.49 -6.24
CA LEU A 264 -8.95 -25.51 -5.20
C LEU A 264 -10.38 -25.82 -4.76
N LEU A 265 -11.28 -24.84 -4.82
CA LEU A 265 -12.71 -25.04 -4.56
C LEU A 265 -13.47 -25.67 -5.74
N GLY A 266 -12.79 -25.95 -6.86
CA GLY A 266 -13.38 -26.56 -8.05
C GLY A 266 -14.24 -25.62 -8.88
N ARG A 267 -14.06 -24.32 -8.76
CA ARG A 267 -14.78 -23.30 -9.57
C ARG A 267 -14.18 -23.24 -10.97
N ILE A 268 -15.02 -23.08 -11.97
CA ILE A 268 -14.58 -22.91 -13.36
C ILE A 268 -13.89 -21.54 -13.49
N PRO A 269 -12.64 -21.48 -13.97
CA PRO A 269 -11.93 -20.23 -14.13
C PRO A 269 -12.54 -19.34 -15.23
N SER A 270 -12.40 -18.05 -15.10
CA SER A 270 -12.70 -17.06 -16.12
C SER A 270 -11.49 -16.81 -17.05
N ALA A 271 -11.49 -15.70 -17.78
CA ALA A 271 -10.40 -15.34 -18.67
C ALA A 271 -9.03 -15.35 -17.95
N VAL A 272 -7.99 -15.82 -18.64
CA VAL A 272 -6.59 -15.89 -18.17
C VAL A 272 -6.41 -16.71 -16.88
N GLY A 273 -7.39 -17.55 -16.51
CA GLY A 273 -7.32 -18.43 -15.33
C GLY A 273 -7.73 -17.78 -14.00
N TYR A 274 -8.21 -16.53 -14.01
CA TYR A 274 -8.70 -15.87 -12.79
C TYR A 274 -10.08 -16.39 -12.36
N GLN A 275 -10.39 -16.18 -11.09
CA GLN A 275 -11.70 -16.50 -10.51
C GLN A 275 -12.81 -15.66 -11.16
N PRO A 276 -14.01 -16.23 -11.38
CA PRO A 276 -15.14 -15.48 -11.93
C PRO A 276 -15.64 -14.37 -10.99
N THR A 277 -15.27 -14.44 -9.72
CA THR A 277 -15.65 -13.51 -8.65
C THR A 277 -14.60 -12.42 -8.39
N LEU A 278 -13.56 -12.29 -9.24
CA LEU A 278 -12.43 -11.37 -9.04
C LEU A 278 -12.87 -9.92 -8.72
N ALA A 279 -13.72 -9.35 -9.55
CA ALA A 279 -14.18 -7.97 -9.36
C ALA A 279 -14.96 -7.80 -8.04
N GLY A 280 -15.81 -8.78 -7.68
CA GLY A 280 -16.56 -8.75 -6.43
C GLY A 280 -15.67 -8.94 -5.19
N GLU A 281 -14.64 -9.78 -5.27
CA GLU A 281 -13.67 -9.97 -4.20
C GLU A 281 -12.78 -8.74 -4.01
N MET A 282 -12.32 -8.15 -5.11
CA MET A 282 -11.59 -6.88 -5.08
C MET A 282 -12.45 -5.77 -4.48
N GLY A 283 -13.70 -5.64 -4.91
CA GLY A 283 -14.65 -4.67 -4.38
C GLY A 283 -14.88 -4.82 -2.87
N LYS A 284 -14.99 -6.03 -2.35
CA LYS A 284 -15.15 -6.26 -0.90
C LYS A 284 -14.00 -5.73 -0.07
N LEU A 285 -12.78 -5.79 -0.57
CA LEU A 285 -11.61 -5.21 0.08
C LEU A 285 -11.58 -3.70 -0.08
N GLN A 286 -11.71 -3.22 -1.33
CA GLN A 286 -11.51 -1.82 -1.69
C GLN A 286 -12.60 -0.89 -1.11
N GLU A 287 -13.86 -1.32 -1.03
CA GLU A 287 -14.96 -0.51 -0.50
C GLU A 287 -14.91 -0.29 1.02
N ARG A 288 -14.14 -1.08 1.75
CA ARG A 288 -13.87 -0.84 3.17
C ARG A 288 -12.85 0.27 3.40
N ILE A 289 -12.02 0.55 2.39
CA ILE A 289 -11.03 1.61 2.39
C ILE A 289 -11.72 2.91 1.97
N ALA A 290 -12.07 3.73 2.94
CA ALA A 290 -12.88 4.93 2.71
C ALA A 290 -12.71 5.96 3.83
N SER A 291 -13.04 7.21 3.53
CA SER A 291 -13.30 8.25 4.53
C SER A 291 -14.69 8.08 5.13
N THR A 292 -14.75 8.16 6.44
CA THR A 292 -16.01 8.22 7.21
C THR A 292 -16.16 9.59 7.86
N LYS A 293 -17.27 9.82 8.53
CA LYS A 293 -17.49 11.06 9.31
C LYS A 293 -16.54 11.17 10.51
N ASN A 294 -15.96 10.06 10.96
CA ASN A 294 -15.08 10.00 12.12
C ASN A 294 -13.61 10.14 11.75
N GLY A 295 -13.16 9.43 10.72
CA GLY A 295 -11.78 9.37 10.29
C GLY A 295 -11.65 8.81 8.87
N SER A 296 -10.43 8.58 8.42
CA SER A 296 -10.18 8.07 7.07
C SER A 296 -9.17 6.92 7.05
N ILE A 297 -9.29 6.05 6.05
CA ILE A 297 -8.23 5.12 5.66
C ILE A 297 -7.83 5.48 4.24
N THR A 298 -6.62 6.00 4.07
CA THR A 298 -5.99 6.21 2.76
C THR A 298 -5.07 5.03 2.49
N SER A 299 -5.20 4.37 1.33
CA SER A 299 -4.36 3.23 1.03
C SER A 299 -3.33 3.53 -0.06
N VAL A 300 -2.13 3.01 0.15
CA VAL A 300 -1.07 2.93 -0.86
C VAL A 300 -0.85 1.46 -1.18
N GLN A 301 -1.17 1.07 -2.40
CA GLN A 301 -1.18 -0.32 -2.83
C GLN A 301 -0.09 -0.53 -3.89
N ALA A 302 0.91 -1.35 -3.55
CA ALA A 302 1.88 -1.75 -4.55
C ALA A 302 1.19 -2.65 -5.59
N VAL A 303 1.33 -2.30 -6.86
CA VAL A 303 0.71 -3.03 -7.97
C VAL A 303 1.81 -3.63 -8.83
N TYR A 304 1.81 -4.95 -8.94
CA TYR A 304 2.61 -5.66 -9.93
C TYR A 304 1.77 -5.86 -11.19
N VAL A 305 2.34 -5.55 -12.34
CA VAL A 305 1.69 -5.72 -13.65
C VAL A 305 2.42 -6.83 -14.38
N PRO A 306 1.82 -8.02 -14.55
CA PRO A 306 2.44 -9.14 -15.27
C PRO A 306 2.77 -8.77 -16.70
N ALA A 307 4.00 -9.00 -17.12
CA ALA A 307 4.50 -8.71 -18.47
C ALA A 307 4.25 -7.26 -18.96
N ASP A 308 4.11 -6.31 -18.03
CA ASP A 308 3.73 -4.92 -18.27
C ASP A 308 2.39 -4.76 -19.04
N ASP A 309 1.52 -5.77 -18.95
CA ASP A 309 0.20 -5.79 -19.58
C ASP A 309 -0.88 -5.24 -18.65
N LEU A 310 -1.23 -3.97 -18.85
CA LEU A 310 -2.30 -3.29 -18.11
C LEU A 310 -3.70 -3.84 -18.39
N THR A 311 -3.87 -4.67 -19.41
CA THR A 311 -5.15 -5.29 -19.77
C THR A 311 -5.39 -6.61 -19.05
N ASP A 312 -4.39 -7.13 -18.32
CA ASP A 312 -4.57 -8.30 -17.46
C ASP A 312 -5.71 -8.05 -16.45
N PRO A 313 -6.63 -9.02 -16.24
CA PRO A 313 -7.81 -8.83 -15.40
C PRO A 313 -7.53 -8.40 -13.96
N ALA A 314 -6.42 -8.82 -13.36
CA ALA A 314 -6.10 -8.46 -11.98
C ALA A 314 -5.68 -6.99 -11.84
N PRO A 315 -4.66 -6.47 -12.56
CA PRO A 315 -4.39 -5.04 -12.59
C PRO A 315 -5.59 -4.21 -13.00
N ALA A 316 -6.32 -4.60 -14.06
CA ALA A 316 -7.50 -3.88 -14.53
C ALA A 316 -8.58 -3.72 -13.44
N SER A 317 -8.81 -4.79 -12.63
CA SER A 317 -9.73 -4.71 -11.49
C SER A 317 -9.25 -3.76 -10.40
N VAL A 318 -7.93 -3.68 -10.16
CA VAL A 318 -7.35 -2.73 -9.20
C VAL A 318 -7.49 -1.30 -9.71
N PHE A 319 -7.13 -1.04 -10.98
CA PHE A 319 -7.20 0.29 -11.58
C PHE A 319 -8.59 0.92 -11.51
N ALA A 320 -9.64 0.11 -11.61
CA ALA A 320 -11.02 0.59 -11.50
C ALA A 320 -11.31 1.29 -10.16
N HIS A 321 -10.58 0.93 -9.11
CA HIS A 321 -10.74 1.47 -7.76
C HIS A 321 -9.76 2.59 -7.41
N LEU A 322 -8.68 2.78 -8.17
CA LEU A 322 -7.65 3.75 -7.83
C LEU A 322 -8.11 5.20 -8.07
N ASP A 323 -7.77 6.07 -7.13
CA ASP A 323 -7.97 7.51 -7.19
C ASP A 323 -6.72 8.25 -7.66
N ALA A 324 -5.55 7.69 -7.41
CA ALA A 324 -4.27 8.21 -7.87
C ALA A 324 -3.29 7.09 -8.22
N THR A 325 -2.32 7.40 -9.07
CA THR A 325 -1.21 6.50 -9.39
C THR A 325 0.11 7.23 -9.19
N THR A 326 1.03 6.59 -8.47
CA THR A 326 2.41 7.04 -8.31
C THR A 326 3.32 6.06 -9.02
N VAL A 327 3.96 6.51 -10.09
CA VAL A 327 4.84 5.68 -10.92
C VAL A 327 6.29 6.00 -10.59
N LEU A 328 7.06 4.99 -10.18
CA LEU A 328 8.49 5.10 -9.94
C LEU A 328 9.25 4.67 -11.19
N ASN A 329 10.13 5.54 -11.67
CA ASN A 329 10.85 5.35 -12.91
C ASN A 329 12.35 5.14 -12.67
N ARG A 330 12.87 4.02 -13.21
CA ARG A 330 14.29 3.67 -13.09
C ARG A 330 15.21 4.72 -13.72
N LYS A 331 14.83 5.30 -14.86
CA LYS A 331 15.64 6.34 -15.53
C LYS A 331 15.80 7.60 -14.66
N ILE A 332 14.78 7.92 -13.85
CA ILE A 332 14.85 9.04 -12.89
C ILE A 332 15.78 8.68 -11.73
N ALA A 333 15.69 7.45 -11.22
CA ALA A 333 16.62 6.96 -10.20
C ALA A 333 18.08 6.94 -10.67
N GLU A 334 18.33 6.54 -11.92
CA GLU A 334 19.67 6.54 -12.54
C GLU A 334 20.26 7.95 -12.69
N LYS A 335 19.41 8.99 -12.80
CA LYS A 335 19.85 10.40 -12.74
C LYS A 335 20.17 10.88 -11.32
N GLY A 336 19.99 10.02 -10.29
CA GLY A 336 20.16 10.38 -8.88
C GLY A 336 19.03 11.24 -8.32
N ILE A 337 17.87 11.32 -8.98
CA ILE A 337 16.72 12.10 -8.52
C ILE A 337 15.84 11.20 -7.64
N TYR A 338 15.73 11.54 -6.37
CA TYR A 338 14.92 10.83 -5.39
C TYR A 338 13.98 11.79 -4.64
N PRO A 339 12.69 11.41 -4.43
CA PRO A 339 12.07 10.15 -4.87
C PRO A 339 11.99 10.06 -6.39
N ALA A 340 12.17 8.86 -6.93
CA ALA A 340 12.20 8.61 -8.38
C ALA A 340 10.78 8.55 -8.99
N VAL A 341 9.89 9.43 -8.55
CA VAL A 341 8.50 9.52 -9.04
C VAL A 341 8.49 10.17 -10.42
N ASP A 342 7.86 9.50 -11.38
CA ASP A 342 7.68 10.05 -12.73
C ASP A 342 6.59 11.12 -12.71
N PRO A 343 6.94 12.37 -13.01
CA PRO A 343 6.00 13.50 -12.94
C PRO A 343 4.98 13.53 -14.08
N LEU A 344 5.23 12.79 -15.16
CA LEU A 344 4.36 12.75 -16.34
C LEU A 344 3.46 11.51 -16.37
N ASP A 345 3.96 10.37 -15.84
CA ASP A 345 3.22 9.11 -15.82
C ASP A 345 2.38 8.94 -14.53
N SER A 346 2.66 9.73 -13.49
CA SER A 346 1.87 9.75 -12.25
C SER A 346 0.62 10.61 -12.41
N THR A 347 -0.52 10.16 -11.86
CA THR A 347 -1.80 10.82 -12.06
C THR A 347 -2.63 10.87 -10.78
N SER A 348 -3.57 11.81 -10.70
CA SER A 348 -4.54 11.89 -9.61
C SER A 348 -5.88 12.42 -10.09
N ARG A 349 -6.98 11.82 -9.63
CA ARG A 349 -8.34 12.26 -9.94
C ARG A 349 -8.69 13.60 -9.31
N ILE A 350 -8.05 13.96 -8.19
CA ILE A 350 -8.31 15.23 -7.52
C ILE A 350 -7.49 16.39 -8.13
N LEU A 351 -6.60 16.13 -9.08
CA LEU A 351 -5.85 17.17 -9.79
C LEU A 351 -6.78 17.91 -10.77
N SER A 352 -7.67 18.72 -10.23
CA SER A 352 -8.61 19.56 -10.95
C SER A 352 -8.85 20.87 -10.20
N PRO A 353 -9.15 21.99 -10.90
CA PRO A 353 -9.35 23.30 -10.26
C PRO A 353 -10.39 23.31 -9.16
N GLN A 354 -11.46 22.50 -9.32
CA GLN A 354 -12.56 22.41 -8.37
C GLN A 354 -12.17 21.73 -7.06
N MET A 355 -11.17 20.83 -7.09
CA MET A 355 -10.79 20.01 -5.95
C MET A 355 -9.59 20.59 -5.19
N ILE A 356 -8.57 21.04 -5.89
CA ILE A 356 -7.30 21.51 -5.30
C ILE A 356 -7.10 23.02 -5.42
N GLY A 357 -8.02 23.72 -6.09
CA GLY A 357 -7.94 25.17 -6.35
C GLY A 357 -7.16 25.50 -7.64
N GLU A 358 -7.51 26.67 -8.21
CA GLU A 358 -6.96 27.11 -9.51
C GLU A 358 -5.44 27.25 -9.48
N LYS A 359 -4.90 27.92 -8.46
CA LYS A 359 -3.46 28.17 -8.36
C LYS A 359 -2.63 26.87 -8.36
N HIS A 360 -3.02 25.86 -7.61
CA HIS A 360 -2.31 24.57 -7.59
C HIS A 360 -2.40 23.91 -8.95
N TYR A 361 -3.59 23.86 -9.53
CA TYR A 361 -3.81 23.24 -10.84
C TYR A 361 -3.00 23.92 -11.97
N GLU A 362 -2.96 25.24 -12.01
CA GLU A 362 -2.17 26.02 -13.00
C GLU A 362 -0.68 25.72 -12.87
N ILE A 363 -0.14 25.70 -11.64
CA ILE A 363 1.27 25.41 -11.40
C ILE A 363 1.58 23.96 -11.81
N ALA A 364 0.77 23.00 -11.38
CA ALA A 364 0.97 21.59 -11.72
C ALA A 364 0.96 21.36 -13.23
N THR A 365 -0.04 21.89 -13.93
CA THR A 365 -0.18 21.80 -15.38
C THR A 365 0.98 22.50 -16.10
N GLY A 366 1.40 23.67 -15.64
CA GLY A 366 2.56 24.37 -16.18
C GLY A 366 3.86 23.58 -16.05
N ILE A 367 4.08 22.95 -14.90
CA ILE A 367 5.24 22.07 -14.67
C ILE A 367 5.20 20.86 -15.62
N GLN A 368 4.04 20.21 -15.77
CA GLN A 368 3.88 19.09 -16.70
C GLN A 368 4.14 19.49 -18.15
N GLN A 369 3.67 20.65 -18.58
CA GLN A 369 3.91 21.18 -19.92
C GLN A 369 5.41 21.43 -20.19
N VAL A 370 6.11 22.04 -19.23
CA VAL A 370 7.56 22.30 -19.36
C VAL A 370 8.34 20.99 -19.41
N LEU A 371 8.01 20.02 -18.55
CA LEU A 371 8.67 18.72 -18.54
C LEU A 371 8.35 17.91 -19.79
N GLN A 372 7.12 17.95 -20.29
CA GLN A 372 6.74 17.28 -21.54
C GLN A 372 7.50 17.88 -22.73
N LYS A 373 7.54 19.21 -22.86
CA LYS A 373 8.30 19.89 -23.92
C LYS A 373 9.79 19.53 -23.84
N TYR A 374 10.34 19.47 -22.63
CA TYR A 374 11.73 19.04 -22.45
C TYR A 374 11.96 17.59 -22.90
N LYS A 375 11.05 16.68 -22.56
CA LYS A 375 11.10 15.29 -23.01
C LYS A 375 11.09 15.18 -24.54
N ASP A 376 10.24 15.96 -25.22
CA ASP A 376 10.15 16.01 -26.68
C ASP A 376 11.43 16.58 -27.32
N LEU A 377 12.11 17.52 -26.65
CA LEU A 377 13.35 18.10 -27.09
C LEU A 377 14.60 17.22 -26.87
N GLN A 378 14.52 16.21 -26.00
CA GLN A 378 15.69 15.38 -25.64
C GLN A 378 16.31 14.66 -26.83
N ASP A 379 15.50 14.17 -27.78
CA ASP A 379 16.00 13.50 -28.99
C ASP A 379 16.71 14.49 -29.89
N ILE A 380 16.22 15.71 -30.01
CA ILE A 380 16.83 16.78 -30.76
C ILE A 380 18.17 17.19 -30.16
N ILE A 381 18.19 17.35 -28.81
CA ILE A 381 19.41 17.68 -28.06
C ILE A 381 20.48 16.61 -28.22
N ALA A 382 20.09 15.34 -28.22
CA ALA A 382 21.01 14.20 -28.35
C ALA A 382 21.67 14.15 -29.73
N ILE A 383 20.96 14.58 -30.79
CA ILE A 383 21.44 14.50 -32.18
C ILE A 383 22.17 15.78 -32.58
N LEU A 384 21.60 16.95 -32.30
CA LEU A 384 22.07 18.24 -32.81
C LEU A 384 22.81 19.08 -31.76
N GLY A 385 22.66 18.78 -30.47
CA GLY A 385 23.20 19.57 -29.37
C GLY A 385 22.27 20.71 -28.94
N LEU A 386 22.58 21.30 -27.77
CA LEU A 386 21.81 22.40 -27.20
C LEU A 386 21.88 23.71 -27.99
N ASP A 387 22.99 23.93 -28.68
CA ASP A 387 23.26 25.20 -29.39
C ASP A 387 22.34 25.44 -30.57
N GLU A 388 21.80 24.36 -31.15
CA GLU A 388 20.86 24.40 -32.28
C GLU A 388 19.41 24.70 -31.89
N LEU A 389 19.11 24.73 -30.60
CA LEU A 389 17.77 25.08 -30.09
C LEU A 389 17.49 26.58 -30.20
N SER A 390 16.22 26.94 -30.39
CA SER A 390 15.78 28.33 -30.28
C SER A 390 16.05 28.87 -28.87
N GLU A 391 16.18 30.18 -28.70
CA GLU A 391 16.39 30.81 -27.40
C GLU A 391 15.24 30.53 -26.43
N GLU A 392 14.01 30.37 -26.92
CA GLU A 392 12.86 29.98 -26.14
C GLU A 392 12.98 28.55 -25.64
N ASP A 393 13.40 27.62 -26.51
CA ASP A 393 13.58 26.22 -26.14
C ASP A 393 14.76 26.03 -25.17
N LYS A 394 15.85 26.79 -25.34
CA LYS A 394 16.97 26.80 -24.38
C LYS A 394 16.49 27.18 -22.97
N LYS A 395 15.69 28.25 -22.84
CA LYS A 395 15.09 28.65 -21.56
C LYS A 395 14.17 27.56 -20.98
N THR A 396 13.37 26.92 -21.83
CA THR A 396 12.50 25.81 -21.43
C THR A 396 13.33 24.66 -20.87
N VAL A 397 14.41 24.28 -21.54
CA VAL A 397 15.33 23.22 -21.09
C VAL A 397 16.00 23.58 -19.76
N GLU A 398 16.47 24.82 -19.60
CA GLU A 398 17.08 25.30 -18.35
C GLU A 398 16.09 25.23 -17.18
N ARG A 399 14.86 25.68 -17.36
CA ARG A 399 13.80 25.61 -16.35
C ARG A 399 13.41 24.17 -16.05
N ALA A 400 13.27 23.31 -17.08
CA ALA A 400 12.95 21.90 -16.92
C ALA A 400 14.01 21.17 -16.07
N ARG A 401 15.29 21.44 -16.29
CA ARG A 401 16.38 20.85 -15.48
C ARG A 401 16.33 21.31 -14.02
N LYS A 402 16.01 22.58 -13.77
CA LYS A 402 15.79 23.11 -12.42
C LYS A 402 14.59 22.43 -11.76
N ILE A 403 13.49 22.26 -12.50
CA ILE A 403 12.29 21.54 -12.04
C ILE A 403 12.62 20.09 -11.69
N GLU A 404 13.28 19.33 -12.58
CA GLU A 404 13.68 17.96 -12.30
C GLU A 404 14.50 17.86 -11.00
N LYS A 405 15.47 18.74 -10.81
CA LYS A 405 16.29 18.76 -9.59
C LYS A 405 15.50 19.20 -8.36
N PHE A 406 14.59 20.17 -8.50
CA PHE A 406 13.76 20.63 -7.38
C PHE A 406 12.67 19.64 -6.98
N LEU A 407 12.28 18.72 -7.86
CA LEU A 407 11.43 17.57 -7.51
C LEU A 407 12.13 16.59 -6.57
N SER A 408 13.46 16.57 -6.53
CA SER A 408 14.21 15.79 -5.54
C SER A 408 14.06 16.37 -4.14
N GLN A 409 14.08 15.50 -3.13
CA GLN A 409 13.86 15.87 -1.74
C GLN A 409 14.58 14.89 -0.81
N PRO A 410 15.33 15.39 0.20
CA PRO A 410 15.91 14.51 1.21
C PRO A 410 14.82 13.99 2.14
N PHE A 411 14.83 12.69 2.40
CA PHE A 411 13.88 12.00 3.26
C PHE A 411 14.44 11.77 4.66
N PHE A 412 13.59 11.83 5.69
CA PHE A 412 13.97 11.54 7.07
C PHE A 412 14.50 10.11 7.23
N VAL A 413 13.83 9.15 6.62
CA VAL A 413 14.21 7.74 6.69
C VAL A 413 15.51 7.42 5.93
N ALA A 414 16.00 8.32 5.10
CA ALA A 414 17.25 8.18 4.35
C ALA A 414 18.42 8.97 4.96
N GLU A 415 18.24 9.71 6.04
CA GLU A 415 19.30 10.54 6.67
C GLU A 415 20.58 9.75 6.99
N VAL A 416 20.40 8.54 7.55
CA VAL A 416 21.52 7.67 7.94
C VAL A 416 22.39 7.29 6.75
N PHE A 417 21.80 7.16 5.56
CA PHE A 417 22.50 6.76 4.35
C PHE A 417 23.05 7.94 3.53
N THR A 418 22.32 9.06 3.54
CA THR A 418 22.66 10.23 2.72
C THR A 418 23.48 11.27 3.45
N GLY A 419 23.46 11.26 4.78
CA GLY A 419 24.04 12.29 5.62
C GLY A 419 23.36 13.67 5.49
N SER A 420 22.21 13.74 4.81
CA SER A 420 21.43 14.96 4.62
C SER A 420 20.18 14.90 5.47
N PRO A 421 19.87 15.96 6.27
CA PRO A 421 18.66 16.02 7.07
C PRO A 421 17.41 15.92 6.20
N GLY A 422 16.45 15.10 6.59
CA GLY A 422 15.17 14.97 5.93
C GLY A 422 14.35 16.25 5.98
N LYS A 423 13.45 16.41 5.01
CA LYS A 423 12.61 17.61 4.88
C LYS A 423 11.17 17.21 4.61
N TYR A 424 10.29 17.71 5.44
CA TYR A 424 8.86 17.79 5.15
C TYR A 424 8.60 19.14 4.46
N VAL A 425 8.03 19.12 3.28
CA VAL A 425 7.73 20.36 2.52
C VAL A 425 6.23 20.51 2.43
N THR A 426 5.72 21.62 2.94
CA THR A 426 4.29 21.90 2.88
C THR A 426 3.83 22.18 1.45
N LEU A 427 2.54 21.96 1.18
CA LEU A 427 1.95 22.28 -0.12
C LEU A 427 2.18 23.75 -0.49
N GLN A 428 2.08 24.66 0.48
CA GLN A 428 2.31 26.08 0.23
C GLN A 428 3.74 26.37 -0.22
N GLU A 429 4.75 25.81 0.46
CA GLU A 429 6.16 25.97 0.07
C GLU A 429 6.44 25.33 -1.31
N THR A 430 5.79 24.21 -1.58
CA THR A 430 5.86 23.54 -2.89
C THR A 430 5.33 24.44 -3.99
N LEU A 431 4.13 24.99 -3.83
CA LEU A 431 3.51 25.89 -4.81
C LEU A 431 4.29 27.20 -5.00
N GLU A 432 4.85 27.76 -3.92
CA GLU A 432 5.68 28.97 -3.99
C GLU A 432 6.96 28.70 -4.81
N GLY A 433 7.64 27.60 -4.53
CA GLY A 433 8.88 27.25 -5.21
C GLY A 433 8.67 26.98 -6.70
N PHE A 434 7.77 26.08 -7.05
CA PHE A 434 7.50 25.72 -8.45
C PHE A 434 6.85 26.86 -9.24
N GLY A 435 5.93 27.61 -8.63
CA GLY A 435 5.35 28.80 -9.26
C GLY A 435 6.42 29.85 -9.61
N GLY A 436 7.35 30.10 -8.70
CA GLY A 436 8.45 31.03 -8.94
C GLY A 436 9.41 30.57 -10.04
N ILE A 437 9.64 29.26 -10.19
CA ILE A 437 10.43 28.69 -11.30
C ILE A 437 9.71 28.94 -12.64
N LEU A 438 8.41 28.66 -12.72
CA LEU A 438 7.61 28.89 -13.93
C LEU A 438 7.59 30.36 -14.34
N GLU A 439 7.47 31.28 -13.38
CA GLU A 439 7.50 32.72 -13.62
C GLU A 439 8.90 33.25 -14.01
N GLY A 440 9.93 32.41 -13.92
CA GLY A 440 11.31 32.78 -14.24
C GLY A 440 12.02 33.58 -13.16
N LYS A 441 11.47 33.71 -11.95
CA LYS A 441 12.10 34.43 -10.84
C LYS A 441 13.49 33.91 -10.48
N TYR A 442 13.76 32.66 -10.76
CA TYR A 442 14.98 31.96 -10.38
C TYR A 442 15.85 31.54 -11.57
N ASP A 443 15.63 32.14 -12.76
CA ASP A 443 16.38 31.81 -13.98
C ASP A 443 17.89 32.06 -13.78
N HIS A 444 18.27 33.04 -12.97
CA HIS A 444 19.65 33.39 -12.67
C HIS A 444 20.38 32.45 -11.68
N ILE A 445 19.67 31.46 -11.08
CA ILE A 445 20.24 30.56 -10.10
C ILE A 445 20.74 29.28 -10.80
N PRO A 446 21.96 28.79 -10.46
CA PRO A 446 22.49 27.56 -11.02
C PRO A 446 21.59 26.36 -10.71
N GLU A 447 21.41 25.45 -11.68
CA GLU A 447 20.52 24.27 -11.54
C GLU A 447 20.90 23.36 -10.35
N ASN A 448 22.20 23.27 -9.99
CA ASN A 448 22.66 22.43 -8.90
C ASN A 448 22.21 22.92 -7.50
N ALA A 449 21.80 24.18 -7.38
CA ALA A 449 21.23 24.70 -6.14
C ALA A 449 19.87 24.09 -5.81
N PHE A 450 19.14 23.61 -6.82
CA PHE A 450 17.81 23.00 -6.68
C PHE A 450 17.83 21.53 -6.30
N TYR A 451 19.01 20.89 -6.30
CA TYR A 451 19.14 19.44 -6.06
C TYR A 451 19.12 19.11 -4.56
N MET A 452 18.26 18.13 -4.17
CA MET A 452 18.14 17.61 -2.80
C MET A 452 17.99 18.71 -1.76
N VAL A 453 16.94 19.50 -1.89
CA VAL A 453 16.53 20.57 -0.98
C VAL A 453 15.04 20.47 -0.66
N GLY A 454 14.61 21.09 0.42
CA GLY A 454 13.19 21.20 0.78
C GLY A 454 12.52 22.36 0.06
N SER A 455 12.51 23.53 0.69
CA SER A 455 11.83 24.71 0.18
C SER A 455 12.71 25.55 -0.76
N ILE A 456 12.10 26.53 -1.41
CA ILE A 456 12.82 27.50 -2.27
C ILE A 456 13.80 28.36 -1.48
N GLN A 457 13.57 28.58 -0.20
CA GLN A 457 14.49 29.34 0.65
C GLN A 457 15.84 28.63 0.77
N GLU A 458 15.81 27.29 0.89
CA GLU A 458 17.05 26.50 0.92
C GLU A 458 17.81 26.57 -0.41
N VAL A 459 17.11 26.65 -1.54
CA VAL A 459 17.75 26.89 -2.86
C VAL A 459 18.51 28.20 -2.85
N LEU A 460 17.89 29.27 -2.34
CA LEU A 460 18.51 30.62 -2.29
C LEU A 460 19.74 30.62 -1.39
N GLU A 461 19.68 29.97 -0.24
CA GLU A 461 20.82 29.82 0.69
C GLU A 461 21.95 29.02 0.06
N LYS A 462 21.63 27.87 -0.55
CA LYS A 462 22.59 27.01 -1.23
C LYS A 462 23.27 27.75 -2.40
N ALA A 463 22.52 28.54 -3.18
CA ALA A 463 23.06 29.35 -4.26
C ALA A 463 24.03 30.44 -3.76
N LYS A 464 23.75 31.06 -2.61
CA LYS A 464 24.68 32.01 -1.99
C LYS A 464 25.99 31.34 -1.56
N ASN A 465 25.91 30.18 -0.95
CA ASN A 465 27.08 29.44 -0.52
C ASN A 465 27.95 28.97 -1.70
N MET A 466 27.33 28.57 -2.82
CA MET A 466 28.02 28.19 -4.06
C MET A 466 28.76 29.35 -4.73
N LYS A 467 28.32 30.58 -4.54
CA LYS A 467 29.01 31.77 -5.05
C LYS A 467 30.22 32.20 -4.19
N ASN A 468 30.24 31.75 -2.94
CA ASN A 468 31.29 32.11 -1.97
C ASN A 468 32.39 31.04 -1.87
N SER A 469 32.18 29.88 -2.52
CA SER A 469 33.15 28.76 -2.69
C SER A 469 33.83 28.82 -4.04
#